data_af68c21e903b35e4a94a65be00fdffa4
#
_entry.id   af68c21e903b35e4a94a65be00fdffa4
#
_cell.length_a   1.000
_cell.length_b   1.000
_cell.length_c   1.000
_cell.angle_alpha   90.00
_cell.angle_beta   90.00
_cell.angle_gamma   90.00
#
_symmetry.space_group_name_H-M   'P 1'
#
loop_
_entity.id
_entity.type
_entity.pdbx_description
1 polymer ?
#
loop_
_entity_poly.entity_id
_entity_poly.type
_entity_poly.pdbx_seq_one_letter_code
_entity_poly.pdbx_strand_id
1 'polypeptide(L)'
;MRVSFFVKQRRYAPPDSLWHDDVKGHAQLVRATSIPVALGEQLYTVDAFAEFVAEQAIHWVQPDVTRMAGLTEVLRVCELAHTLRLPLAPHAGDMSQVHVHLAYAHPACQVLEYIPWIKDRFTDPAEVVDGYFGLPQLSGAGTTPTEAAWAQYRKPCS
;
A
#
# COMPACT_ATOMS: atom_id res chain seq x y z
N MET A 1 4.48 18.48 4.11
CA MET A 1 5.37 17.30 3.94
C MET A 1 5.18 16.79 2.52
N ARG A 2 6.23 16.36 1.84
CA ARG A 2 6.11 15.79 0.49
C ARG A 2 6.26 14.29 0.60
N VAL A 3 5.35 13.53 0.00
CA VAL A 3 5.41 12.07 -0.04
C VAL A 3 5.82 11.65 -1.45
N SER A 4 6.96 11.00 -1.58
CA SER A 4 7.45 10.48 -2.85
C SER A 4 6.61 9.27 -3.29
N PHE A 5 6.62 8.97 -4.58
CA PHE A 5 6.02 7.75 -5.11
C PHE A 5 7.09 6.80 -5.66
N PHE A 6 6.74 5.52 -5.74
CA PHE A 6 7.50 4.57 -6.53
C PHE A 6 6.54 3.72 -7.38
N VAL A 7 7.04 3.26 -8.50
CA VAL A 7 6.32 2.32 -9.35
C VAL A 7 6.88 0.93 -9.09
N LYS A 8 6.02 0.03 -8.61
CA LYS A 8 6.36 -1.37 -8.45
C LYS A 8 6.66 -1.97 -9.82
N GLN A 9 7.92 -2.19 -10.14
CA GLN A 9 8.26 -2.98 -11.32
C GLN A 9 7.89 -4.44 -11.02
N ARG A 10 6.82 -4.92 -11.63
CA ARG A 10 6.58 -6.36 -11.74
C ARG A 10 7.69 -6.94 -12.62
N ARG A 11 8.82 -7.26 -12.04
CA ARG A 11 9.65 -8.28 -12.66
C ARG A 11 8.89 -9.57 -12.44
N TYR A 12 8.48 -10.17 -13.53
CA TYR A 12 7.87 -11.48 -13.55
C TYR A 12 8.67 -12.41 -12.64
N ALA A 13 8.09 -12.77 -11.51
CA ALA A 13 8.50 -13.99 -10.84
C ALA A 13 8.11 -15.15 -11.79
N PRO A 14 8.95 -16.18 -11.94
CA PRO A 14 8.60 -17.35 -12.70
C PRO A 14 7.27 -17.94 -12.19
N PRO A 15 6.59 -18.80 -12.96
CA PRO A 15 5.31 -19.38 -12.60
C PRO A 15 5.26 -20.09 -11.24
N ASP A 16 6.40 -20.33 -10.61
CA ASP A 16 6.57 -20.83 -9.24
C ASP A 16 6.75 -19.70 -8.22
N SER A 17 6.12 -18.54 -8.43
CA SER A 17 6.18 -17.44 -7.48
C SER A 17 5.70 -17.88 -6.10
N LEU A 18 6.45 -17.47 -5.08
CA LEU A 18 6.14 -17.76 -3.68
C LEU A 18 4.72 -17.28 -3.35
N TRP A 19 3.98 -18.11 -2.64
CA TRP A 19 2.71 -17.71 -2.08
C TRP A 19 2.92 -16.55 -1.09
N HIS A 20 1.95 -15.66 -1.01
CA HIS A 20 2.04 -14.46 -0.15
C HIS A 20 2.20 -14.78 1.35
N ASP A 21 1.87 -16.00 1.78
CA ASP A 21 1.99 -16.50 3.15
C ASP A 21 3.18 -17.45 3.37
N ASP A 22 4.00 -17.70 2.34
CA ASP A 22 5.23 -18.50 2.47
C ASP A 22 6.38 -17.67 3.07
N VAL A 23 6.34 -17.49 4.37
CA VAL A 23 7.36 -16.73 5.12
C VAL A 23 8.77 -17.28 4.91
N LYS A 24 8.92 -18.61 4.92
CA LYS A 24 10.22 -19.27 4.77
C LYS A 24 10.79 -19.11 3.37
N GLY A 25 9.95 -19.24 2.34
CA GLY A 25 10.35 -19.02 0.97
C GLY A 25 10.77 -17.57 0.73
N HIS A 26 10.03 -16.61 1.27
CA HIS A 26 10.42 -15.18 1.20
C HIS A 26 11.73 -14.91 1.94
N ALA A 27 11.96 -15.52 3.10
CA ALA A 27 13.23 -15.39 3.81
C ALA A 27 14.41 -15.97 2.99
N GLN A 28 14.20 -17.07 2.25
CA GLN A 28 15.21 -17.60 1.33
C GLN A 28 15.45 -16.65 0.15
N LEU A 29 14.38 -16.11 -0.43
CA LEU A 29 14.47 -15.12 -1.52
C LEU A 29 15.27 -13.88 -1.08
N VAL A 30 14.96 -13.32 0.08
CA VAL A 30 15.66 -12.15 0.66
C VAL A 30 17.15 -12.43 0.79
N ARG A 31 17.55 -13.62 1.25
CA ARG A 31 18.96 -14.01 1.36
C ARG A 31 19.64 -14.24 0.02
N ALA A 32 18.89 -14.61 -1.01
CA ALA A 32 19.43 -14.95 -2.33
C ALA A 32 19.50 -13.76 -3.31
N THR A 33 18.88 -12.62 -2.98
CA THR A 33 18.82 -11.45 -3.86
C THR A 33 19.46 -10.21 -3.25
N SER A 34 20.06 -9.36 -4.08
CA SER A 34 20.46 -8.01 -3.71
C SER A 34 19.38 -6.96 -3.94
N ILE A 35 18.22 -7.35 -4.50
CA ILE A 35 17.10 -6.45 -4.77
C ILE A 35 16.23 -6.40 -3.53
N PRO A 36 15.94 -5.20 -2.98
CA PRO A 36 15.03 -5.08 -1.86
C PRO A 36 13.64 -5.67 -2.17
N VAL A 37 13.15 -6.54 -1.30
CA VAL A 37 11.85 -7.20 -1.44
C VAL A 37 10.81 -6.41 -0.66
N ALA A 38 9.75 -5.95 -1.35
CA ALA A 38 8.57 -5.34 -0.75
C ALA A 38 7.41 -6.34 -0.78
N LEU A 39 6.70 -6.46 0.34
CA LEU A 39 5.57 -7.39 0.47
C LEU A 39 4.60 -6.88 1.53
N GLY A 40 3.33 -7.27 1.39
CA GLY A 40 2.30 -7.01 2.40
C GLY A 40 0.92 -6.70 1.85
N GLU A 41 0.77 -6.48 0.53
CA GLU A 41 -0.54 -6.20 -0.11
C GLU A 41 -1.57 -7.35 0.06
N GLN A 42 -1.12 -8.54 0.40
CA GLN A 42 -1.94 -9.74 0.64
C GLN A 42 -1.89 -10.20 2.10
N LEU A 43 -1.32 -9.42 3.01
CA LEU A 43 -1.33 -9.70 4.44
C LEU A 43 -2.47 -8.93 5.10
N TYR A 44 -3.17 -9.57 6.05
CA TYR A 44 -4.43 -9.09 6.59
C TYR A 44 -4.35 -8.59 8.04
N THR A 45 -3.30 -8.97 8.77
CA THR A 45 -3.15 -8.66 10.20
C THR A 45 -1.74 -8.21 10.54
N VAL A 46 -1.60 -7.44 11.62
CA VAL A 46 -0.28 -7.06 12.13
C VAL A 46 0.57 -8.26 12.54
N ASP A 47 -0.04 -9.34 13.01
CA ASP A 47 0.67 -10.56 13.41
C ASP A 47 1.33 -11.23 12.21
N ALA A 48 0.65 -11.25 11.05
CA ALA A 48 1.23 -11.76 9.82
C ALA A 48 2.47 -10.92 9.40
N PHE A 49 2.40 -9.61 9.48
CA PHE A 49 3.58 -8.75 9.23
C PHE A 49 4.70 -9.02 10.23
N ALA A 50 4.38 -9.19 11.52
CA ALA A 50 5.36 -9.47 12.56
C ALA A 50 6.12 -10.78 12.29
N GLU A 51 5.44 -11.82 11.77
CA GLU A 51 6.06 -13.08 11.39
C GLU A 51 7.09 -12.90 10.25
N PHE A 52 6.70 -12.19 9.17
CA PHE A 52 7.63 -11.88 8.06
C PHE A 52 8.83 -11.06 8.51
N VAL A 53 8.63 -10.13 9.42
CA VAL A 53 9.69 -9.30 9.98
C VAL A 53 10.63 -10.11 10.86
N ALA A 54 10.10 -10.96 11.75
CA ALA A 54 10.89 -11.83 12.63
C ALA A 54 11.80 -12.77 11.85
N GLU A 55 11.32 -13.30 10.73
CA GLU A 55 12.08 -14.19 9.85
C GLU A 55 12.97 -13.45 8.84
N GLN A 56 13.03 -12.11 8.90
CA GLN A 56 13.77 -11.27 7.95
C GLN A 56 13.38 -11.55 6.49
N ALA A 57 12.10 -11.79 6.26
CA ALA A 57 11.55 -12.22 4.98
C ALA A 57 11.16 -11.06 4.06
N ILE A 58 11.28 -9.82 4.52
CA ILE A 58 10.97 -8.60 3.76
C ILE A 58 11.95 -7.48 4.08
N HIS A 59 12.15 -6.57 3.12
CA HIS A 59 12.93 -5.35 3.29
C HIS A 59 12.03 -4.12 3.42
N TRP A 60 10.87 -4.12 2.76
CA TRP A 60 9.87 -3.04 2.74
C TRP A 60 8.52 -3.58 3.15
N VAL A 61 7.88 -2.92 4.09
CA VAL A 61 6.52 -3.25 4.55
C VAL A 61 5.51 -2.54 3.65
N GLN A 62 4.56 -3.29 3.05
CA GLN A 62 3.62 -2.76 2.07
C GLN A 62 2.16 -3.10 2.44
N PRO A 63 1.59 -2.50 3.50
CA PRO A 63 0.22 -2.77 3.90
C PRO A 63 -0.79 -2.11 2.95
N ASP A 64 -1.99 -2.70 2.89
CA ASP A 64 -3.13 -2.14 2.17
C ASP A 64 -4.37 -2.07 3.07
N VAL A 65 -4.91 -0.86 3.28
CA VAL A 65 -6.10 -0.63 4.12
C VAL A 65 -7.34 -1.34 3.59
N THR A 66 -7.40 -1.62 2.29
CA THR A 66 -8.53 -2.33 1.66
C THR A 66 -8.45 -3.85 1.83
N ARG A 67 -7.29 -4.37 2.21
CA ARG A 67 -7.04 -5.79 2.49
C ARG A 67 -7.09 -6.11 3.97
N MET A 68 -6.63 -5.19 4.79
CA MET A 68 -6.62 -5.31 6.24
C MET A 68 -7.99 -4.93 6.86
N ALA A 69 -8.12 -5.09 8.16
CA ALA A 69 -9.33 -4.69 8.89
C ALA A 69 -9.45 -3.15 9.08
N GLY A 70 -9.11 -2.40 8.02
CA GLY A 70 -9.22 -0.96 7.99
C GLY A 70 -8.01 -0.24 8.57
N LEU A 71 -8.17 1.08 8.74
CA LEU A 71 -7.08 1.99 9.11
C LEU A 71 -6.42 1.67 10.44
N THR A 72 -7.20 1.23 11.44
CA THR A 72 -6.66 0.91 12.78
C THR A 72 -5.61 -0.20 12.71
N GLU A 73 -5.86 -1.22 11.93
CA GLU A 73 -4.91 -2.34 11.79
C GLU A 73 -3.68 -1.93 10.98
N VAL A 74 -3.85 -1.12 9.94
CA VAL A 74 -2.72 -0.55 9.18
C VAL A 74 -1.85 0.34 10.06
N LEU A 75 -2.43 1.14 10.95
CA LEU A 75 -1.65 1.95 11.89
C LEU A 75 -0.79 1.10 12.82
N ARG A 76 -1.27 -0.07 13.26
CA ARG A 76 -0.45 -1.02 14.04
C ARG A 76 0.76 -1.53 13.26
N VAL A 77 0.56 -1.79 11.96
CA VAL A 77 1.68 -2.17 11.07
C VAL A 77 2.65 -1.00 10.88
N CYS A 78 2.16 0.23 10.77
CA CYS A 78 3.00 1.41 10.71
C CYS A 78 3.85 1.59 11.97
N GLU A 79 3.26 1.39 13.15
CA GLU A 79 3.98 1.44 14.43
C GLU A 79 5.01 0.31 14.54
N LEU A 80 4.68 -0.91 14.11
CA LEU A 80 5.63 -2.03 14.05
C LEU A 80 6.83 -1.67 13.16
N ALA A 81 6.58 -1.21 11.94
CA ALA A 81 7.62 -0.83 10.99
C ALA A 81 8.47 0.33 11.55
N HIS A 82 7.85 1.35 12.15
CA HIS A 82 8.52 2.49 12.75
C HIS A 82 9.46 2.07 13.88
N THR A 83 8.94 1.26 14.80
CA THR A 83 9.70 0.75 15.96
C THR A 83 10.93 -0.04 15.53
N LEU A 84 10.81 -0.84 14.49
CA LEU A 84 11.88 -1.68 13.95
C LEU A 84 12.72 -0.99 12.86
N ARG A 85 12.43 0.28 12.58
CA ARG A 85 13.10 1.09 11.54
C ARG A 85 13.06 0.46 10.16
N LEU A 86 11.98 -0.25 9.86
CA LEU A 86 11.74 -0.79 8.53
C LEU A 86 11.09 0.28 7.64
N PRO A 87 11.53 0.42 6.40
CA PRO A 87 10.89 1.30 5.46
C PRO A 87 9.50 0.77 5.11
N LEU A 88 8.54 1.69 4.97
CA LEU A 88 7.15 1.37 4.69
C LEU A 88 6.66 2.16 3.49
N ALA A 89 5.99 1.44 2.58
CA ALA A 89 5.40 1.98 1.37
C ALA A 89 3.99 1.38 1.18
N PRO A 90 2.93 2.02 1.67
CA PRO A 90 1.56 1.52 1.49
C PRO A 90 1.26 1.23 0.02
N HIS A 91 0.48 0.17 -0.21
CA HIS A 91 0.12 -0.30 -1.54
C HIS A 91 -0.89 0.66 -2.19
N ALA A 92 -0.68 0.96 -3.48
CA ALA A 92 -1.62 1.67 -4.34
C ALA A 92 -2.19 2.98 -3.72
N GLY A 93 -1.32 3.94 -3.42
CA GLY A 93 -1.71 5.18 -2.72
C GLY A 93 -2.82 5.98 -3.41
N ASP A 94 -2.89 5.97 -4.73
CA ASP A 94 -3.88 6.67 -5.54
C ASP A 94 -5.16 5.86 -5.78
N MET A 95 -5.12 4.54 -5.65
CA MET A 95 -6.32 3.68 -5.64
C MET A 95 -6.97 3.65 -4.27
N SER A 96 -6.16 3.69 -3.22
CA SER A 96 -6.60 3.78 -1.85
C SER A 96 -6.29 5.15 -1.27
N GLN A 97 -7.14 6.14 -1.55
CA GLN A 97 -6.96 7.54 -1.17
C GLN A 97 -6.58 7.74 0.31
N VAL A 98 -7.04 6.83 1.18
CA VAL A 98 -6.71 6.81 2.61
C VAL A 98 -5.21 6.68 2.86
N HIS A 99 -4.48 5.98 1.98
CA HIS A 99 -3.02 5.81 2.13
C HIS A 99 -2.26 7.12 1.98
N VAL A 100 -2.75 8.06 1.19
CA VAL A 100 -2.14 9.39 1.08
C VAL A 100 -2.26 10.14 2.42
N HIS A 101 -3.44 10.11 3.05
CA HIS A 101 -3.63 10.70 4.39
C HIS A 101 -2.73 10.02 5.43
N LEU A 102 -2.65 8.68 5.41
CA LEU A 102 -1.76 7.92 6.28
C LEU A 102 -0.30 8.33 6.11
N ALA A 103 0.15 8.48 4.86
CA ALA A 103 1.53 8.85 4.57
C ALA A 103 1.88 10.26 5.04
N TYR A 104 0.92 11.17 5.02
CA TYR A 104 1.11 12.51 5.60
C TYR A 104 1.07 12.52 7.12
N ALA A 105 0.32 11.61 7.73
CA ALA A 105 0.13 11.55 9.18
C ALA A 105 1.20 10.74 9.93
N HIS A 106 1.79 9.73 9.29
CA HIS A 106 2.67 8.78 9.98
C HIS A 106 4.12 8.82 9.43
N PRO A 107 5.14 9.00 10.30
CA PRO A 107 6.53 9.20 9.88
C PRO A 107 7.17 7.99 9.20
N ALA A 108 6.67 6.77 9.41
CA ALA A 108 7.15 5.59 8.71
C ALA A 108 6.75 5.57 7.22
N CYS A 109 5.70 6.28 6.83
CA CYS A 109 5.17 6.31 5.47
C CYS A 109 5.81 7.46 4.68
N GLN A 110 6.94 7.23 4.06
CA GLN A 110 7.63 8.26 3.26
C GLN A 110 7.46 8.09 1.76
N VAL A 111 7.04 6.93 1.34
CA VAL A 111 6.89 6.55 -0.07
C VAL A 111 5.53 5.88 -0.23
N LEU A 112 4.86 6.13 -1.35
CA LEU A 112 3.62 5.47 -1.74
C LEU A 112 3.77 4.83 -3.11
N GLU A 113 3.16 3.68 -3.29
CA GLU A 113 3.06 3.09 -4.62
C GLU A 113 2.08 3.89 -5.47
N TYR A 114 2.44 4.11 -6.73
CA TYR A 114 1.63 4.84 -7.69
C TYR A 114 1.01 3.90 -8.73
N ILE A 115 -0.33 3.80 -8.72
CA ILE A 115 -1.11 2.99 -9.66
C ILE A 115 -2.33 3.80 -10.11
N PRO A 116 -2.23 4.62 -11.17
CA PRO A 116 -3.26 5.60 -11.55
C PRO A 116 -4.45 5.00 -12.34
N TRP A 117 -4.86 3.78 -12.03
CA TRP A 117 -5.87 3.09 -12.83
C TRP A 117 -7.29 3.61 -12.63
N ILE A 118 -7.60 4.15 -11.46
CA ILE A 118 -8.96 4.55 -11.09
C ILE A 118 -9.08 5.98 -10.56
N LYS A 119 -8.02 6.80 -10.67
CA LYS A 119 -8.03 8.16 -10.12
C LYS A 119 -9.20 9.01 -10.63
N ASP A 120 -9.52 8.91 -11.93
CA ASP A 120 -10.63 9.67 -12.57
C ASP A 120 -12.01 9.21 -12.09
N ARG A 121 -12.09 8.20 -11.22
CA ARG A 121 -13.34 7.73 -10.60
C ARG A 121 -13.71 8.50 -9.34
N PHE A 122 -12.78 9.27 -8.80
CA PHE A 122 -12.99 10.09 -7.61
C PHE A 122 -13.24 11.55 -7.96
N THR A 123 -14.06 12.23 -7.14
CA THR A 123 -14.35 13.66 -7.31
C THR A 123 -13.16 14.53 -6.88
N ASP A 124 -12.32 14.04 -5.99
CA ASP A 124 -11.16 14.72 -5.44
C ASP A 124 -10.01 13.71 -5.29
N PRO A 125 -9.39 13.30 -6.42
CA PRO A 125 -8.35 12.27 -6.39
C PRO A 125 -7.05 12.81 -5.79
N ALA A 126 -6.28 11.93 -5.16
CA ALA A 126 -4.90 12.21 -4.83
C ALA A 126 -4.09 12.35 -6.12
N GLU A 127 -3.52 13.49 -6.36
CA GLU A 127 -2.74 13.77 -7.55
C GLU A 127 -1.24 13.68 -7.28
N VAL A 128 -0.49 13.29 -8.31
CA VAL A 128 0.98 13.31 -8.26
C VAL A 128 1.47 14.47 -9.11
N VAL A 129 2.16 15.40 -8.47
CA VAL A 129 2.78 16.57 -9.12
C VAL A 129 4.28 16.57 -8.77
N ASP A 130 5.13 16.67 -9.77
CA ASP A 130 6.59 16.68 -9.62
C ASP A 130 7.13 15.50 -8.78
N GLY A 131 6.50 14.32 -8.89
CA GLY A 131 6.90 13.13 -8.17
C GLY A 131 6.40 13.04 -6.72
N TYR A 132 5.45 13.88 -6.33
CA TYR A 132 4.92 13.91 -4.98
C TYR A 132 3.39 13.83 -4.97
N PHE A 133 2.85 13.01 -4.06
CA PHE A 133 1.42 13.00 -3.83
C PHE A 133 0.94 14.27 -3.13
N GLY A 134 -0.13 14.86 -3.65
CA GLY A 134 -0.93 15.88 -2.98
C GLY A 134 -2.05 15.23 -2.16
N LEU A 135 -2.46 15.89 -1.08
CA LEU A 135 -3.66 15.49 -0.35
C LEU A 135 -4.91 15.92 -1.12
N PRO A 136 -5.97 15.10 -1.15
CA PRO A 136 -7.30 15.53 -1.51
C PRO A 136 -7.70 16.80 -0.71
N GLN A 137 -8.41 17.71 -1.34
CA GLN A 137 -8.70 19.04 -0.76
C GLN A 137 -10.09 19.14 -0.12
N LEU A 138 -11.02 18.27 -0.55
CA LEU A 138 -12.37 18.22 0.02
C LEU A 138 -12.37 17.48 1.37
N SER A 139 -13.38 17.73 2.18
CA SER A 139 -13.57 17.05 3.45
C SER A 139 -13.77 15.55 3.24
N GLY A 140 -13.08 14.74 4.03
CA GLY A 140 -13.11 13.28 3.96
C GLY A 140 -11.82 12.68 3.41
N ALA A 141 -11.90 11.42 2.99
CA ALA A 141 -10.73 10.68 2.51
C ALA A 141 -10.47 10.83 0.99
N GLY A 142 -11.22 11.66 0.28
CA GLY A 142 -11.14 11.78 -1.19
C GLY A 142 -11.75 10.59 -1.94
N THR A 143 -12.52 9.73 -1.26
CA THR A 143 -13.06 8.47 -1.82
C THR A 143 -14.46 8.60 -2.41
N THR A 144 -14.98 9.81 -2.56
CA THR A 144 -16.31 10.03 -3.17
C THR A 144 -16.23 9.77 -4.67
N PRO A 145 -17.00 8.81 -5.21
CA PRO A 145 -17.02 8.55 -6.65
C PRO A 145 -17.63 9.70 -7.43
N THR A 146 -17.18 9.89 -8.67
CA THR A 146 -17.85 10.81 -9.61
C THR A 146 -19.22 10.28 -10.01
N GLU A 147 -20.12 11.15 -10.48
CA GLU A 147 -21.41 10.75 -11.04
C GLU A 147 -21.26 9.74 -12.19
N ALA A 148 -20.26 9.93 -13.04
CA ALA A 148 -19.95 9.00 -14.14
C ALA A 148 -19.55 7.62 -13.61
N ALA A 149 -18.72 7.55 -12.57
CA ALA A 149 -18.35 6.30 -11.92
C ALA A 149 -19.56 5.61 -11.28
N TRP A 150 -20.41 6.36 -10.59
CA TRP A 150 -21.68 5.85 -10.07
C TRP A 150 -22.56 5.27 -11.17
N ALA A 151 -22.77 6.01 -12.26
CA ALA A 151 -23.60 5.54 -13.37
C ALA A 151 -23.05 4.26 -14.01
N GLN A 152 -21.73 4.14 -14.12
CA GLN A 152 -21.07 2.99 -14.75
C GLN A 152 -21.10 1.74 -13.86
N TYR A 153 -20.90 1.88 -12.55
CA TYR A 153 -20.66 0.73 -11.66
C TYR A 153 -21.81 0.41 -10.71
N ARG A 154 -22.84 1.25 -10.63
CA ARG A 154 -24.02 0.99 -9.83
C ARG A 154 -24.80 -0.19 -10.41
N LYS A 155 -24.83 -1.29 -9.67
CA LYS A 155 -25.73 -2.40 -10.03
C LYS A 155 -27.16 -2.02 -9.69
N PRO A 156 -28.15 -2.33 -10.55
CA PRO A 156 -29.55 -2.24 -10.16
C PRO A 156 -29.76 -3.12 -8.91
N CYS A 157 -30.50 -2.59 -7.93
CA CYS A 157 -30.98 -3.43 -6.84
C CYS A 157 -31.99 -4.43 -7.45
N SER A 158 -31.69 -5.72 -7.43
CA SER A 158 -32.58 -6.81 -7.77
C SER A 158 -33.54 -7.08 -6.63
#